data_737f164c106048f60bbf0962ef5a3d26
#
_entry.id   737f164c106048f60bbf0962ef5a3d26
#
_cell.length_a   1.000
_cell.length_b   1.000
_cell.length_c   1.000
_cell.angle_alpha   90.00
_cell.angle_beta   90.00
_cell.angle_gamma   90.00
#
_symmetry.space_group_name_H-M   'P 1'
#
loop_
_entity.id
_entity.type
_entity.pdbx_description
1 polymer ?
#
loop_
_entity_poly.entity_id
_entity_poly.type
_entity_poly.pdbx_seq_one_letter_code
_entity_poly.pdbx_strand_id
1 'polypeptide(L)'
;MTMTKYTGGCACGAIRYETSSKPIVESHCQCRDCQQRSGTGHGSYLVFPRRAEMSIAGEAKDWRVAGDSGNEKLHAFCPTCGTPVYLTFVAMPELIAVHATSLDDPSQFNPQLVTYGIRGHAWDTMDSSLQKFERMPPG
;
A
#
# COMPACT_ATOMS: atom_id res chain seq x y z
N MET A 1 -22.04 7.80 16.92
CA MET A 1 -21.10 8.00 15.80
C MET A 1 -20.39 6.71 15.46
N THR A 2 -20.52 6.27 14.23
CA THR A 2 -19.89 5.02 13.80
C THR A 2 -18.44 5.29 13.42
N MET A 3 -17.50 4.63 14.09
CA MET A 3 -16.10 4.73 13.70
C MET A 3 -15.86 3.90 12.44
N THR A 4 -15.21 4.51 11.46
CA THR A 4 -14.82 3.79 10.26
C THR A 4 -13.74 2.77 10.64
N LYS A 5 -13.93 1.54 10.21
CA LYS A 5 -13.00 0.46 10.45
C LYS A 5 -12.49 -0.05 9.11
N TYR A 6 -11.19 -0.30 9.04
CA TYR A 6 -10.55 -0.90 7.87
C TYR A 6 -10.17 -2.33 8.21
N THR A 7 -10.70 -3.27 7.46
CA THR A 7 -10.39 -4.68 7.61
C THR A 7 -9.98 -5.25 6.26
N GLY A 8 -9.10 -6.22 6.28
CA GLY A 8 -8.66 -6.87 5.05
C GLY A 8 -7.70 -8.00 5.33
N GLY A 9 -7.07 -8.46 4.28
CA GLY A 9 -6.12 -9.56 4.36
C GLY A 9 -5.86 -10.20 3.01
N CYS A 10 -5.34 -11.42 3.04
CA CYS A 10 -5.00 -12.16 1.83
C CYS A 10 -6.19 -12.97 1.32
N ALA A 11 -6.06 -13.45 0.09
CA ALA A 11 -7.14 -14.18 -0.59
C ALA A 11 -7.55 -15.47 0.15
N CYS A 12 -6.60 -16.19 0.75
CA CYS A 12 -6.90 -17.43 1.47
C CYS A 12 -7.36 -17.21 2.92
N GLY A 13 -7.25 -15.96 3.43
CA GLY A 13 -7.64 -15.63 4.80
C GLY A 13 -6.62 -15.93 5.87
N ALA A 14 -5.43 -16.44 5.52
CA ALA A 14 -4.39 -16.75 6.51
C ALA A 14 -3.84 -15.49 7.17
N ILE A 15 -3.84 -14.36 6.45
CA ILE A 15 -3.44 -13.07 6.97
C ILE A 15 -4.68 -12.18 7.04
N ARG A 16 -4.88 -11.58 8.23
CA ARG A 16 -5.99 -10.65 8.44
C ARG A 16 -5.48 -9.43 9.19
N TYR A 17 -5.98 -8.26 8.86
CA TYR A 17 -5.68 -7.03 9.59
C TYR A 17 -6.93 -6.22 9.87
N GLU A 18 -6.84 -5.37 10.88
CA GLU A 18 -7.95 -4.51 11.29
C GLU A 18 -7.40 -3.28 11.98
N THR A 19 -7.96 -2.12 11.69
CA THR A 19 -7.64 -0.88 12.39
C THR A 19 -8.83 0.08 12.35
N SER A 20 -8.97 0.88 13.41
CA SER A 20 -9.91 2.01 13.45
C SER A 20 -9.19 3.34 13.20
N SER A 21 -7.88 3.30 12.98
CA SER A 21 -7.08 4.47 12.63
C SER A 21 -7.44 4.96 11.23
N LYS A 22 -7.24 6.25 10.99
CA LYS A 22 -7.45 6.82 9.65
C LYS A 22 -6.14 6.87 8.89
N PRO A 23 -6.15 6.58 7.57
CA PRO A 23 -4.94 6.74 6.77
C PRO A 23 -4.55 8.21 6.67
N ILE A 24 -3.24 8.47 6.64
CA ILE A 24 -2.71 9.81 6.45
C ILE A 24 -2.57 10.17 4.98
N VAL A 25 -2.46 9.17 4.11
CA VAL A 25 -2.40 9.36 2.66
C VAL A 25 -2.91 8.11 1.97
N GLU A 26 -3.58 8.31 0.84
CA GLU A 26 -4.05 7.23 -0.03
C GLU A 26 -3.54 7.55 -1.43
N SER A 27 -2.84 6.62 -2.03
CA SER A 27 -2.10 6.92 -3.26
C SER A 27 -2.00 5.73 -4.20
N HIS A 28 -1.78 6.07 -5.47
CA HIS A 28 -1.27 5.12 -6.46
C HIS A 28 0.23 5.37 -6.61
N CYS A 29 0.99 4.31 -6.78
CA CYS A 29 2.43 4.39 -7.01
C CYS A 29 2.79 3.66 -8.29
N GLN A 30 3.37 4.38 -9.24
CA GLN A 30 3.74 3.82 -10.55
C GLN A 30 5.20 3.39 -10.63
N CYS A 31 5.90 3.23 -9.50
CA CYS A 31 7.28 2.74 -9.52
C CYS A 31 7.32 1.28 -9.96
N ARG A 32 8.51 0.85 -10.48
CA ARG A 32 8.65 -0.50 -10.99
C ARG A 32 8.40 -1.59 -9.95
N ASP A 33 8.84 -1.36 -8.70
CA ASP A 33 8.60 -2.31 -7.62
C ASP A 33 7.11 -2.52 -7.38
N CYS A 34 6.35 -1.42 -7.35
CA CYS A 34 4.90 -1.49 -7.15
C CYS A 34 4.20 -2.16 -8.32
N GLN A 35 4.64 -1.88 -9.55
CA GLN A 35 4.11 -2.55 -10.74
C GLN A 35 4.31 -4.06 -10.64
N GLN A 36 5.49 -4.49 -10.26
CA GLN A 36 5.79 -5.93 -10.17
C GLN A 36 5.05 -6.61 -9.02
N ARG A 37 4.82 -5.88 -7.92
CA ARG A 37 4.04 -6.43 -6.80
C ARG A 37 2.55 -6.56 -7.13
N SER A 38 2.00 -5.57 -7.83
CA SER A 38 0.58 -5.55 -8.16
C SER A 38 0.20 -6.36 -9.40
N GLY A 39 1.16 -6.52 -10.32
CA GLY A 39 0.90 -7.16 -11.60
C GLY A 39 0.23 -6.26 -12.62
N THR A 40 0.25 -4.95 -12.40
CA THR A 40 -0.26 -3.94 -13.35
C THR A 40 0.65 -2.71 -13.31
N GLY A 41 0.19 -1.59 -13.84
CA GLY A 41 1.00 -0.38 -13.97
C GLY A 41 1.23 0.41 -12.70
N HIS A 42 0.60 0.04 -11.59
CA HIS A 42 0.73 0.74 -10.32
C HIS A 42 0.31 -0.13 -9.14
N GLY A 43 0.78 0.24 -7.96
CA GLY A 43 0.22 -0.25 -6.72
C GLY A 43 -0.68 0.81 -6.12
N SER A 44 -1.64 0.42 -5.27
CA SER A 44 -2.60 1.33 -4.65
C SER A 44 -2.59 1.10 -3.14
N TYR A 45 -2.36 2.16 -2.37
CA TYR A 45 -2.07 2.03 -0.95
C TYR A 45 -2.83 3.02 -0.09
N LEU A 46 -3.19 2.55 1.12
CA LEU A 46 -3.60 3.40 2.22
C LEU A 46 -2.48 3.36 3.25
N VAL A 47 -1.90 4.51 3.57
CA VAL A 47 -0.79 4.61 4.53
C VAL A 47 -1.34 5.03 5.88
N PHE A 48 -1.11 4.21 6.90
CA PHE A 48 -1.57 4.47 8.28
C PHE A 48 -0.40 4.94 9.13
N PRO A 49 -0.62 5.95 10.00
CA PRO A 49 0.48 6.59 10.74
C PRO A 49 0.99 5.77 11.93
N ARG A 50 0.21 4.80 12.42
CA ARG A 50 0.55 4.05 13.63
C ARG A 50 0.33 2.56 13.43
N ARG A 51 1.42 1.92 13.02
CA ARG A 51 1.44 0.45 12.84
C ARG A 51 0.99 -0.29 14.09
N ALA A 52 1.34 0.24 15.29
CA ALA A 52 0.99 -0.37 16.55
C ALA A 52 -0.52 -0.43 16.79
N GLU A 53 -1.30 0.41 16.12
CA GLU A 53 -2.76 0.42 16.24
C GLU A 53 -3.45 -0.52 15.26
N MET A 54 -2.70 -1.20 14.40
CA MET A 54 -3.25 -2.18 13.48
C MET A 54 -3.05 -3.57 14.04
N SER A 55 -4.15 -4.30 14.24
CA SER A 55 -4.10 -5.72 14.59
C SER A 55 -3.81 -6.53 13.34
N ILE A 56 -2.80 -7.39 13.40
CA ILE A 56 -2.46 -8.27 12.29
C ILE A 56 -2.41 -9.70 12.80
N ALA A 57 -3.17 -10.59 12.18
CA ALA A 57 -3.15 -12.03 12.47
C ALA A 57 -2.55 -12.76 11.27
N GLY A 58 -1.81 -13.82 11.55
CA GLY A 58 -1.14 -14.62 10.53
C GLY A 58 0.28 -14.11 10.25
N GLU A 59 1.06 -14.96 9.60
CA GLU A 59 2.46 -14.66 9.30
C GLU A 59 2.66 -14.39 7.82
N ALA A 60 3.16 -13.18 7.52
CA ALA A 60 3.52 -12.80 6.17
C ALA A 60 4.97 -13.13 5.89
N LYS A 61 5.29 -13.32 4.62
CA LYS A 61 6.65 -13.36 4.14
C LYS A 61 6.98 -11.99 3.56
N ASP A 62 8.21 -11.53 3.75
CA ASP A 62 8.65 -10.22 3.30
C ASP A 62 9.62 -10.33 2.14
N TRP A 63 9.47 -9.39 1.20
CA TRP A 63 10.48 -9.14 0.17
C TRP A 63 11.05 -7.74 0.40
N ARG A 64 12.35 -7.67 0.65
CA ARG A 64 13.02 -6.39 0.95
C ARG A 64 13.53 -5.76 -0.34
N VAL A 65 13.21 -4.48 -0.55
CA VAL A 65 13.72 -3.71 -1.67
C VAL A 65 14.19 -2.33 -1.19
N ALA A 66 15.21 -1.78 -1.86
CA ALA A 66 15.62 -0.40 -1.67
C ALA A 66 15.02 0.44 -2.79
N GLY A 67 14.37 1.55 -2.43
CA GLY A 67 13.85 2.51 -3.41
C GLY A 67 14.95 3.42 -3.95
N ASP A 68 14.58 4.35 -4.83
CA ASP A 68 15.50 5.31 -5.43
C ASP A 68 16.24 6.16 -4.38
N SER A 69 15.59 6.41 -3.24
CA SER A 69 16.19 7.15 -2.13
C SER A 69 17.23 6.36 -1.34
N GLY A 70 17.34 5.05 -1.58
CA GLY A 70 18.16 4.15 -0.77
C GLY A 70 17.43 3.61 0.46
N ASN A 71 16.24 4.14 0.77
CA ASN A 71 15.45 3.64 1.90
C ASN A 71 14.84 2.28 1.57
N GLU A 72 14.91 1.38 2.54
CA GLU A 72 14.40 0.03 2.35
C GLU A 72 12.94 -0.10 2.74
N LYS A 73 12.22 -0.90 1.97
CA LYS A 73 10.82 -1.27 2.21
C LYS A 73 10.73 -2.79 2.29
N LEU A 74 9.78 -3.26 3.08
CA LEU A 74 9.45 -4.67 3.18
C LEU A 74 8.05 -4.88 2.61
N HIS A 75 7.98 -5.58 1.48
CA HIS A 75 6.70 -5.95 0.86
C HIS A 75 6.23 -7.27 1.45
N ALA A 76 5.17 -7.21 2.23
CA ALA A 76 4.63 -8.38 2.92
C ALA A 76 3.53 -9.04 2.08
N PHE A 77 3.62 -10.33 1.94
CA PHE A 77 2.67 -11.13 1.17
C PHE A 77 2.40 -12.46 1.87
N CYS A 78 1.28 -13.08 1.51
CA CYS A 78 0.92 -14.38 2.07
C CYS A 78 1.78 -15.49 1.46
N PRO A 79 2.46 -16.31 2.27
CA PRO A 79 3.27 -17.39 1.73
C PRO A 79 2.42 -18.54 1.15
N THR A 80 1.14 -18.58 1.46
CA THR A 80 0.23 -19.64 0.98
C THR A 80 -0.42 -19.26 -0.34
N CYS A 81 -1.05 -18.07 -0.44
CA CYS A 81 -1.77 -17.67 -1.64
C CYS A 81 -1.06 -16.60 -2.48
N GLY A 82 0.03 -16.03 -1.96
CA GLY A 82 0.83 -15.05 -2.68
C GLY A 82 0.27 -13.63 -2.70
N THR A 83 -0.89 -13.38 -2.08
CA THR A 83 -1.50 -12.04 -2.10
C THR A 83 -0.57 -11.02 -1.44
N PRO A 84 -0.23 -9.91 -2.14
CA PRO A 84 0.45 -8.77 -1.49
C PRO A 84 -0.53 -8.10 -0.54
N VAL A 85 -0.14 -7.91 0.72
CA VAL A 85 -1.05 -7.39 1.74
C VAL A 85 -0.63 -6.01 2.22
N TYR A 86 0.62 -5.84 2.66
CA TYR A 86 1.05 -4.56 3.21
C TYR A 86 2.53 -4.31 3.00
N LEU A 87 2.95 -3.07 3.25
CA LEU A 87 4.35 -2.65 3.24
C LEU A 87 4.71 -2.02 4.57
N THR A 88 5.94 -2.24 5.01
CA THR A 88 6.53 -1.51 6.11
C THR A 88 7.82 -0.85 5.65
N PHE A 89 8.29 0.13 6.42
CA PHE A 89 9.40 0.99 6.02
C PHE A 89 10.47 0.99 7.11
N VAL A 90 11.71 0.70 6.72
CA VAL A 90 12.81 0.64 7.69
C VAL A 90 13.07 2.01 8.31
N ALA A 91 13.05 3.07 7.49
CA ALA A 91 13.31 4.43 7.95
C ALA A 91 12.16 5.04 8.75
N MET A 92 10.95 4.50 8.60
CA MET A 92 9.74 4.99 9.29
C MET A 92 8.95 3.79 9.82
N PRO A 93 9.47 3.12 10.87
CA PRO A 93 8.87 1.87 11.36
C PRO A 93 7.48 2.03 11.97
N GLU A 94 7.07 3.27 12.27
CA GLU A 94 5.73 3.57 12.77
C GLU A 94 4.65 3.48 11.71
N LEU A 95 5.01 3.57 10.44
CA LEU A 95 4.05 3.54 9.33
C LEU A 95 3.78 2.13 8.85
N ILE A 96 2.58 1.92 8.33
CA ILE A 96 2.22 0.72 7.57
C ILE A 96 1.30 1.12 6.42
N ALA A 97 1.57 0.61 5.24
CA ALA A 97 0.74 0.83 4.07
C ALA A 97 0.08 -0.49 3.68
N VAL A 98 -1.25 -0.49 3.54
CA VAL A 98 -1.95 -1.69 3.07
C VAL A 98 -2.31 -1.52 1.60
N HIS A 99 -2.30 -2.61 0.86
CA HIS A 99 -2.78 -2.60 -0.53
C HIS A 99 -4.30 -2.37 -0.52
N ALA A 100 -4.76 -1.42 -1.31
CA ALA A 100 -6.20 -1.11 -1.40
C ALA A 100 -7.02 -2.34 -1.80
N THR A 101 -6.46 -3.18 -2.65
CA THR A 101 -7.13 -4.40 -3.12
C THR A 101 -7.21 -5.49 -2.05
N SER A 102 -6.44 -5.38 -0.97
CA SER A 102 -6.52 -6.31 0.16
C SER A 102 -7.65 -5.96 1.14
N LEU A 103 -8.25 -4.78 1.01
CA LEU A 103 -9.39 -4.40 1.84
C LEU A 103 -10.58 -5.32 1.57
N ASP A 104 -11.33 -5.67 2.62
CA ASP A 104 -12.58 -6.40 2.46
C ASP A 104 -13.59 -5.58 1.67
N ASP A 105 -13.57 -4.26 1.84
CA ASP A 105 -14.35 -3.32 1.05
C ASP A 105 -13.42 -2.35 0.33
N PRO A 106 -12.97 -2.68 -0.88
CA PRO A 106 -12.06 -1.80 -1.63
C PRO A 106 -12.63 -0.42 -1.97
N SER A 107 -13.95 -0.26 -1.89
CA SER A 107 -14.58 1.04 -2.14
C SER A 107 -14.22 2.09 -1.08
N GLN A 108 -13.64 1.69 0.05
CA GLN A 108 -13.14 2.62 1.06
C GLN A 108 -11.92 3.40 0.59
N PHE A 109 -11.23 2.89 -0.44
CA PHE A 109 -10.04 3.55 -0.97
C PHE A 109 -10.43 4.85 -1.70
N ASN A 110 -9.82 5.95 -1.28
CA ASN A 110 -10.07 7.27 -1.85
C ASN A 110 -8.72 7.93 -2.19
N PRO A 111 -8.12 7.61 -3.35
CA PRO A 111 -6.80 8.10 -3.68
C PRO A 111 -6.77 9.61 -3.84
N GLN A 112 -5.68 10.23 -3.41
CA GLN A 112 -5.49 11.68 -3.45
C GLN A 112 -4.36 12.05 -4.40
N LEU A 113 -3.38 11.16 -4.59
CA LEU A 113 -2.20 11.48 -5.38
C LEU A 113 -1.60 10.24 -6.04
N VAL A 114 -0.73 10.52 -7.02
CA VAL A 114 0.05 9.51 -7.73
C VAL A 114 1.52 9.82 -7.51
N THR A 115 2.29 8.82 -7.08
CA THR A 115 3.73 8.95 -6.94
C THR A 115 4.43 8.18 -8.06
N TYR A 116 5.66 8.56 -8.37
CA TYR A 116 6.49 7.94 -9.41
C TYR A 116 5.81 7.91 -10.78
N GLY A 117 5.08 8.98 -11.10
CA GLY A 117 4.45 9.13 -12.41
C GLY A 117 5.44 9.07 -13.57
N ILE A 118 6.72 9.38 -13.31
CA ILE A 118 7.78 9.28 -14.30
C ILE A 118 7.96 7.84 -14.84
N ARG A 119 7.53 6.82 -14.06
CA ARG A 119 7.59 5.41 -14.47
C ARG A 119 6.27 4.90 -15.05
N GLY A 120 5.27 5.78 -15.19
CA GLY A 120 3.95 5.41 -15.69
C GLY A 120 3.98 4.98 -17.15
N HIS A 121 3.02 4.15 -17.50
CA HIS A 121 2.84 3.64 -18.85
C HIS A 121 1.61 4.27 -19.49
N ALA A 122 1.64 4.44 -20.82
CA ALA A 122 0.49 4.98 -21.54
C ALA A 122 -0.77 4.10 -21.40
N TRP A 123 -0.59 2.79 -21.17
CA TRP A 123 -1.71 1.86 -20.99
C TRP A 123 -2.25 1.85 -19.56
N ASP A 124 -1.65 2.62 -18.64
CA ASP A 124 -2.08 2.71 -17.23
C ASP A 124 -2.43 4.15 -16.89
N THR A 125 -3.57 4.60 -17.34
CA THR A 125 -4.02 5.99 -17.19
C THR A 125 -4.49 6.26 -15.77
N MET A 126 -3.94 7.31 -15.17
CA MET A 126 -4.37 7.80 -13.87
C MET A 126 -5.45 8.88 -14.04
N ASP A 127 -6.36 8.96 -13.06
CA ASP A 127 -7.39 9.99 -13.03
C ASP A 127 -6.72 11.37 -13.05
N SER A 128 -7.16 12.24 -13.95
CA SER A 128 -6.59 13.58 -14.13
C SER A 128 -6.81 14.51 -12.94
N SER A 129 -7.78 14.20 -12.08
CA SER A 129 -8.06 14.99 -10.88
C SER A 129 -7.04 14.76 -9.77
N LEU A 130 -6.24 13.68 -9.84
CA LEU A 130 -5.26 13.36 -8.82
C LEU A 130 -4.00 14.21 -8.99
N GLN A 131 -3.43 14.62 -7.87
CA GLN A 131 -2.13 15.30 -7.87
C GLN A 131 -1.04 14.30 -8.21
N LYS A 132 -0.22 14.62 -9.22
CA LYS A 132 0.81 13.71 -9.71
C LYS A 132 2.20 14.23 -9.40
N PHE A 133 3.04 13.34 -8.93
CA PHE A 133 4.46 13.62 -8.63
C PHE A 133 5.32 12.72 -9.51
N GLU A 134 6.41 13.26 -10.04
CA GLU A 134 7.36 12.47 -10.84
C GLU A 134 7.98 11.35 -9.99
N ARG A 135 8.28 11.65 -8.72
CA ARG A 135 8.78 10.70 -7.72
C ARG A 135 7.96 10.86 -6.45
N MET A 136 8.59 10.84 -5.30
CA MET A 136 7.88 11.09 -4.05
C MET A 136 7.61 12.58 -3.87
N PRO A 137 6.51 12.95 -3.16
CA PRO A 137 6.25 14.35 -2.84
C PRO A 137 7.38 14.91 -1.97
N PRO A 138 7.70 16.20 -2.10
CA PRO A 138 8.67 16.85 -1.24
C PRO A 138 8.17 16.92 0.21
N GLY A 139 9.07 16.86 1.14
CA GLY A 139 8.80 16.90 2.57
C GLY A 139 8.89 15.57 3.26
#